data_36d4585b2cab2ae5078eebbb299b1c8b
#
_entry.id   36d4585b2cab2ae5078eebbb299b1c8b
#
_cell.length_a   1.000
_cell.length_b   1.000
_cell.length_c   1.000
_cell.angle_alpha   90.00
_cell.angle_beta   90.00
_cell.angle_gamma   90.00
#
_symmetry.space_group_name_H-M   'P 1'
#
loop_
_entity.id
_entity.type
_entity.pdbx_description
1 polymer ?
#
loop_
_entity_poly.entity_id
_entity_poly.type
_entity_poly.pdbx_seq_one_letter_code
_entity_poly.pdbx_strand_id
1 'polypeptide(L)'
;MRFVLTADWHIRATKPRCRIDEDWIQTQRLALNQIADIANSNDCPVYVVGDLFHSHGDTNFEVVQLIQEFANSLNHGMFILAGNHDLPHHNSSNLHKSAIGILLHCEKINFIQNNEYVSAGNFDQETENKEIIFKHILCFPDLKSMPPNVNAATAEDLLDEYDNAKWIFTGDYHHNFVYENKGRHVVNSGCLIRQVSDMKDYQCGVYVIDTDLNKIDFVPIVDDYDLVDDSHILRQNEKDERIENMVDKLMDIEAVSLDFIQNIENVLLKTDVSDEIRKCVKELIYDV
;
A
#
# COMPACT_ATOMS: atom_id res chain seq x y z
N MET A 1 -19.43 12.94 -14.51
CA MET A 1 -17.97 13.16 -14.71
C MET A 1 -17.29 11.85 -15.09
N ARG A 2 -16.25 11.93 -15.97
CA ARG A 2 -15.49 10.75 -16.41
C ARG A 2 -14.02 10.88 -16.01
N PHE A 3 -13.42 9.81 -15.46
CA PHE A 3 -12.02 9.79 -15.02
C PHE A 3 -11.50 8.36 -14.85
N VAL A 4 -10.18 8.22 -14.79
CA VAL A 4 -9.53 7.00 -14.34
C VAL A 4 -9.33 7.07 -12.83
N LEU A 5 -9.88 6.11 -12.09
CA LEU A 5 -9.71 5.96 -10.64
C LEU A 5 -8.57 5.00 -10.33
N THR A 6 -7.68 5.43 -9.44
CA THR A 6 -6.57 4.63 -8.91
C THR A 6 -6.21 5.06 -7.50
N ALA A 7 -5.48 4.24 -6.74
CA ALA A 7 -4.99 4.52 -5.38
C ALA A 7 -3.73 3.70 -5.08
N ASP A 8 -3.14 3.92 -3.93
CA ASP A 8 -2.13 3.06 -3.30
C ASP A 8 -0.98 2.69 -4.25
N TRP A 9 -0.39 3.69 -4.90
CA TRP A 9 0.72 3.50 -5.83
C TRP A 9 2.01 3.12 -5.12
N HIS A 10 2.24 3.69 -3.94
CA HIS A 10 3.43 3.49 -3.12
C HIS A 10 4.73 3.57 -3.93
N ILE A 11 4.84 4.58 -4.81
CA ILE A 11 6.02 4.80 -5.64
C ILE A 11 7.24 5.03 -4.74
N ARG A 12 8.34 4.30 -5.03
CA ARG A 12 9.57 4.34 -4.23
C ARG A 12 10.79 3.89 -5.01
N ALA A 13 11.97 4.39 -4.61
CA ALA A 13 13.24 4.00 -5.21
C ALA A 13 13.69 2.59 -4.77
N THR A 14 13.42 2.23 -3.52
CA THR A 14 13.85 0.94 -2.95
C THR A 14 12.90 -0.17 -3.38
N LYS A 15 13.42 -1.17 -4.08
CA LYS A 15 12.66 -2.35 -4.49
C LYS A 15 12.11 -3.12 -3.27
N PRO A 16 10.81 -3.51 -3.27
CA PRO A 16 10.24 -4.40 -2.25
C PRO A 16 10.96 -5.73 -2.16
N ARG A 17 11.03 -6.32 -0.96
CA ARG A 17 11.74 -7.61 -0.76
C ARG A 17 11.17 -8.78 -1.55
N CYS A 18 9.87 -8.76 -1.82
CA CYS A 18 9.20 -9.78 -2.62
C CYS A 18 9.39 -9.59 -4.13
N ARG A 19 9.99 -8.48 -4.58
CA ARG A 19 10.18 -8.19 -6.02
C ARG A 19 11.57 -8.62 -6.47
N ILE A 20 11.61 -9.26 -7.64
CA ILE A 20 12.86 -9.73 -8.29
C ILE A 20 13.19 -8.96 -9.57
N ASP A 21 12.49 -7.86 -9.84
CA ASP A 21 12.73 -6.98 -10.97
C ASP A 21 14.22 -6.58 -11.06
N GLU A 22 14.76 -6.52 -12.27
CA GLU A 22 16.11 -6.00 -12.50
C GLU A 22 16.14 -4.48 -12.31
N ASP A 23 15.13 -3.77 -12.81
CA ASP A 23 14.97 -2.32 -12.71
C ASP A 23 13.58 -1.98 -12.13
N TRP A 24 13.53 -1.71 -10.83
CA TRP A 24 12.29 -1.39 -10.12
C TRP A 24 11.68 -0.05 -10.55
N ILE A 25 12.50 0.95 -10.87
CA ILE A 25 12.00 2.24 -11.36
C ILE A 25 11.35 2.08 -12.73
N GLN A 26 11.96 1.29 -13.61
CA GLN A 26 11.39 1.00 -14.92
C GLN A 26 10.08 0.21 -14.83
N THR A 27 9.95 -0.73 -13.90
CA THR A 27 8.69 -1.44 -13.65
C THR A 27 7.57 -0.47 -13.27
N GLN A 28 7.84 0.45 -12.35
CA GLN A 28 6.87 1.48 -11.96
C GLN A 28 6.54 2.41 -13.14
N ARG A 29 7.53 2.81 -13.94
CA ARG A 29 7.34 3.62 -15.15
C ARG A 29 6.41 2.94 -16.15
N LEU A 30 6.57 1.64 -16.38
CA LEU A 30 5.72 0.88 -17.30
C LEU A 30 4.26 0.81 -16.82
N ALA A 31 4.03 0.65 -15.53
CA ALA A 31 2.67 0.68 -14.97
C ALA A 31 2.03 2.07 -15.13
N LEU A 32 2.76 3.15 -14.83
CA LEU A 32 2.28 4.51 -15.01
C LEU A 32 1.99 4.83 -16.47
N ASN A 33 2.82 4.39 -17.42
CA ASN A 33 2.56 4.58 -18.83
C ASN A 33 1.25 3.93 -19.29
N GLN A 34 0.93 2.74 -18.78
CA GLN A 34 -0.35 2.09 -19.06
C GLN A 34 -1.54 2.92 -18.54
N ILE A 35 -1.44 3.53 -17.35
CA ILE A 35 -2.48 4.44 -16.85
C ILE A 35 -2.61 5.65 -17.76
N ALA A 36 -1.49 6.24 -18.20
CA ALA A 36 -1.51 7.39 -19.10
C ALA A 36 -2.20 7.06 -20.44
N ASP A 37 -1.89 5.90 -21.01
CA ASP A 37 -2.52 5.42 -22.23
C ASP A 37 -4.03 5.20 -22.07
N ILE A 38 -4.45 4.62 -20.93
CA ILE A 38 -5.87 4.43 -20.60
C ILE A 38 -6.58 5.79 -20.46
N ALA A 39 -6.01 6.73 -19.70
CA ALA A 39 -6.60 8.03 -19.46
C ALA A 39 -6.70 8.85 -20.76
N ASN A 40 -5.64 8.91 -21.53
CA ASN A 40 -5.57 9.64 -22.80
C ASN A 40 -6.53 9.04 -23.84
N SER A 41 -6.61 7.70 -23.94
CA SER A 41 -7.55 7.02 -24.85
C SER A 41 -9.03 7.23 -24.47
N ASN A 42 -9.30 7.46 -23.20
CA ASN A 42 -10.64 7.76 -22.68
C ASN A 42 -10.92 9.27 -22.58
N ASP A 43 -9.95 10.12 -22.99
CA ASP A 43 -10.04 11.58 -22.95
C ASP A 43 -10.47 12.12 -21.58
N CYS A 44 -9.85 11.63 -20.51
CA CYS A 44 -10.23 11.96 -19.14
C CYS A 44 -9.01 12.08 -18.20
N PRO A 45 -9.16 12.80 -17.06
CA PRO A 45 -8.11 12.91 -16.05
C PRO A 45 -7.94 11.63 -15.24
N VAL A 46 -6.84 11.57 -14.49
CA VAL A 46 -6.57 10.53 -13.50
C VAL A 46 -6.86 11.05 -12.10
N TYR A 47 -7.58 10.29 -11.30
CA TYR A 47 -7.86 10.56 -9.89
C TYR A 47 -7.17 9.53 -9.01
N VAL A 48 -6.28 9.98 -8.12
CA VAL A 48 -5.51 9.13 -7.20
C VAL A 48 -6.00 9.34 -5.78
N VAL A 49 -6.57 8.30 -5.19
CA VAL A 49 -7.19 8.37 -3.85
C VAL A 49 -6.19 7.92 -2.79
N GLY A 50 -5.10 8.70 -2.64
CA GLY A 50 -4.10 8.55 -1.59
C GLY A 50 -2.96 7.57 -1.89
N ASP A 51 -1.96 7.63 -1.03
CA ASP A 51 -0.75 6.81 -1.00
C ASP A 51 0.00 6.78 -2.35
N LEU A 52 0.27 8.00 -2.86
CA LEU A 52 1.06 8.19 -4.08
C LEU A 52 2.51 7.71 -3.87
N PHE A 53 3.12 8.06 -2.74
CA PHE A 53 4.45 7.63 -2.34
C PHE A 53 4.40 6.57 -1.24
N HIS A 54 5.40 5.70 -1.20
CA HIS A 54 5.55 4.73 -0.12
C HIS A 54 5.92 5.40 1.22
N SER A 55 6.53 6.57 1.18
CA SER A 55 6.88 7.38 2.35
C SER A 55 6.86 8.85 2.00
N HIS A 56 6.32 9.68 2.89
CA HIS A 56 6.30 11.14 2.78
C HIS A 56 7.70 11.75 2.67
N GLY A 57 8.71 11.09 3.22
CA GLY A 57 10.11 11.52 3.21
C GLY A 57 10.94 10.93 2.07
N ASP A 58 10.34 10.28 1.09
CA ASP A 58 11.06 9.79 -0.08
C ASP A 58 11.51 10.97 -0.93
N THR A 59 12.76 11.37 -0.73
CA THR A 59 13.40 12.50 -1.40
C THR A 59 14.23 12.06 -2.61
N ASN A 60 14.07 10.82 -3.07
CA ASN A 60 14.74 10.39 -4.29
C ASN A 60 14.19 11.16 -5.48
N PHE A 61 15.05 11.98 -6.10
CA PHE A 61 14.66 12.85 -7.22
C PHE A 61 14.15 12.07 -8.43
N GLU A 62 14.64 10.86 -8.65
CA GLU A 62 14.20 9.99 -9.75
C GLU A 62 12.75 9.58 -9.57
N VAL A 63 12.32 9.29 -8.34
CA VAL A 63 10.93 8.95 -7.99
C VAL A 63 10.01 10.17 -8.18
N VAL A 64 10.43 11.35 -7.73
CA VAL A 64 9.66 12.60 -7.91
C VAL A 64 9.55 12.94 -9.41
N GLN A 65 10.66 12.80 -10.14
CA GLN A 65 10.70 13.04 -11.58
C GLN A 65 9.77 12.06 -12.34
N LEU A 66 9.74 10.79 -11.94
CA LEU A 66 8.85 9.78 -12.54
C LEU A 66 7.38 10.21 -12.48
N ILE A 67 6.93 10.74 -11.35
CA ILE A 67 5.55 11.25 -11.22
C ILE A 67 5.32 12.52 -12.03
N GLN A 68 6.30 13.42 -12.12
CA GLN A 68 6.20 14.61 -12.96
C GLN A 68 6.13 14.24 -14.46
N GLU A 69 6.96 13.29 -14.90
CA GLU A 69 6.93 12.77 -16.27
C GLU A 69 5.57 12.16 -16.61
N PHE A 70 5.03 11.33 -15.71
CA PHE A 70 3.69 10.76 -15.85
C PHE A 70 2.63 11.86 -15.97
N ALA A 71 2.60 12.81 -15.03
CA ALA A 71 1.60 13.89 -15.05
C ALA A 71 1.69 14.71 -16.35
N ASN A 72 2.90 14.98 -16.84
CA ASN A 72 3.10 15.71 -18.08
C ASN A 72 2.63 14.92 -19.33
N SER A 73 2.62 13.61 -19.28
CA SER A 73 2.12 12.75 -20.37
C SER A 73 0.59 12.72 -20.49
N LEU A 74 -0.13 13.17 -19.46
CA LEU A 74 -1.59 13.18 -19.42
C LEU A 74 -2.15 14.39 -20.20
N ASN A 75 -3.20 14.17 -21.00
CA ASN A 75 -3.93 15.25 -21.67
C ASN A 75 -4.66 16.17 -20.68
N HIS A 76 -5.28 15.60 -19.63
CA HIS A 76 -6.13 16.31 -18.67
C HIS A 76 -5.51 16.42 -17.27
N GLY A 77 -4.24 15.96 -17.08
CA GLY A 77 -3.56 16.00 -15.80
C GLY A 77 -4.10 14.97 -14.78
N MET A 78 -3.64 15.12 -13.54
CA MET A 78 -4.06 14.25 -12.44
C MET A 78 -4.56 15.05 -11.24
N PHE A 79 -5.50 14.45 -10.51
CA PHE A 79 -6.06 14.97 -9.27
C PHE A 79 -5.80 13.96 -8.15
N ILE A 80 -5.29 14.44 -7.02
CA ILE A 80 -4.81 13.58 -5.94
C ILE A 80 -5.48 13.90 -4.61
N LEU A 81 -5.55 12.89 -3.73
CA LEU A 81 -5.61 13.06 -2.28
C LEU A 81 -4.28 12.62 -1.69
N ALA A 82 -3.96 13.12 -0.50
CA ALA A 82 -2.85 12.59 0.27
C ALA A 82 -3.34 11.48 1.20
N GLY A 83 -2.71 10.31 1.11
CA GLY A 83 -2.91 9.20 2.04
C GLY A 83 -2.02 9.32 3.29
N ASN A 84 -2.09 8.35 4.17
CA ASN A 84 -1.30 8.31 5.41
C ASN A 84 0.21 8.23 5.14
N HIS A 85 0.64 7.51 4.10
CA HIS A 85 2.05 7.40 3.69
C HIS A 85 2.61 8.70 3.11
N ASP A 86 1.75 9.54 2.54
CA ASP A 86 2.15 10.82 1.92
C ASP A 86 2.35 11.95 2.95
N LEU A 87 1.79 11.79 4.16
CA LEU A 87 1.71 12.86 5.15
C LEU A 87 2.69 12.68 6.31
N PRO A 88 3.62 13.63 6.54
CA PRO A 88 4.45 13.64 7.74
C PRO A 88 3.59 13.66 9.01
N HIS A 89 3.81 12.68 9.91
CA HIS A 89 3.02 12.47 11.13
C HIS A 89 1.50 12.31 10.87
N HIS A 90 1.12 11.81 9.70
CA HIS A 90 -0.27 11.63 9.27
C HIS A 90 -1.12 12.91 9.37
N ASN A 91 -0.52 14.06 9.11
CA ASN A 91 -1.16 15.36 9.27
C ASN A 91 -0.97 16.24 8.03
N SER A 92 -2.08 16.62 7.40
CA SER A 92 -2.13 17.43 6.18
C SER A 92 -1.55 18.84 6.35
N SER A 93 -1.50 19.38 7.58
CA SER A 93 -0.82 20.66 7.85
C SER A 93 0.70 20.61 7.57
N ASN A 94 1.28 19.41 7.53
CA ASN A 94 2.69 19.17 7.21
C ASN A 94 2.94 18.82 5.73
N LEU A 95 1.92 18.87 4.88
CA LEU A 95 2.00 18.49 3.48
C LEU A 95 3.16 19.17 2.74
N HIS A 96 3.43 20.44 3.05
CA HIS A 96 4.56 21.20 2.48
C HIS A 96 5.95 20.61 2.80
N LYS A 97 6.05 19.64 3.70
CA LYS A 97 7.27 18.91 4.07
C LYS A 97 7.35 17.52 3.43
N SER A 98 6.44 17.20 2.52
CA SER A 98 6.36 15.89 1.85
C SER A 98 6.71 15.98 0.37
N ALA A 99 6.93 14.84 -0.27
CA ALA A 99 7.16 14.74 -1.71
C ALA A 99 5.95 15.27 -2.51
N ILE A 100 4.72 15.04 -2.04
CA ILE A 100 3.49 15.61 -2.65
C ILE A 100 3.54 17.15 -2.63
N GLY A 101 4.00 17.75 -1.54
CA GLY A 101 4.13 19.23 -1.45
C GLY A 101 4.98 19.84 -2.55
N ILE A 102 6.01 19.12 -3.02
CA ILE A 102 6.84 19.55 -4.17
C ILE A 102 6.04 19.40 -5.48
N LEU A 103 5.31 18.30 -5.63
CA LEU A 103 4.57 17.98 -6.86
C LEU A 103 3.41 18.95 -7.15
N LEU A 104 2.83 19.56 -6.13
CA LEU A 104 1.77 20.57 -6.28
C LEU A 104 2.20 21.86 -6.99
N HIS A 105 3.49 22.05 -7.24
CA HIS A 105 4.02 23.10 -8.11
C HIS A 105 4.03 22.71 -9.59
N CYS A 106 3.63 21.48 -9.94
CA CYS A 106 3.44 21.02 -11.31
C CYS A 106 2.04 21.37 -11.79
N GLU A 107 1.89 22.07 -12.91
CA GLU A 107 0.60 22.53 -13.46
C GLU A 107 -0.40 21.39 -13.71
N LYS A 108 0.10 20.18 -13.96
CA LYS A 108 -0.72 19.00 -14.25
C LYS A 108 -1.15 18.20 -13.02
N ILE A 109 -0.71 18.60 -11.81
CA ILE A 109 -1.01 17.92 -10.56
C ILE A 109 -1.80 18.85 -9.65
N ASN A 110 -3.00 18.47 -9.29
CA ASN A 110 -3.89 19.23 -8.44
C ASN A 110 -4.49 18.36 -7.35
N PHE A 111 -4.94 18.95 -6.25
CA PHE A 111 -5.83 18.26 -5.32
C PHE A 111 -7.23 18.10 -5.90
N ILE A 112 -7.91 17.02 -5.52
CA ILE A 112 -9.35 16.87 -5.76
C ILE A 112 -10.06 18.00 -5.01
N GLN A 113 -10.83 18.80 -5.73
CA GLN A 113 -11.45 20.02 -5.18
C GLN A 113 -12.85 19.73 -4.65
N ASN A 114 -13.13 20.27 -3.47
CA ASN A 114 -14.49 20.32 -2.93
C ASN A 114 -15.36 21.30 -3.75
N ASN A 115 -16.60 20.89 -4.02
CA ASN A 115 -17.59 21.74 -4.68
C ASN A 115 -19.01 21.38 -4.18
N GLU A 116 -20.05 21.84 -4.86
CA GLU A 116 -21.45 21.57 -4.49
C GLU A 116 -21.78 20.07 -4.44
N TYR A 117 -21.22 19.26 -5.35
CA TYR A 117 -21.53 17.83 -5.51
C TYR A 117 -20.43 16.92 -4.99
N VAL A 118 -19.21 17.41 -4.87
CA VAL A 118 -18.01 16.61 -4.52
C VAL A 118 -17.49 17.01 -3.15
N SER A 119 -17.26 16.02 -2.30
CA SER A 119 -16.47 16.15 -1.08
C SER A 119 -15.21 15.29 -1.17
N ALA A 120 -14.08 15.88 -0.88
CA ALA A 120 -12.77 15.21 -0.92
C ALA A 120 -11.98 15.54 0.36
N GLY A 121 -11.43 14.52 0.98
CA GLY A 121 -10.63 14.67 2.21
C GLY A 121 -9.37 13.82 2.16
N ASN A 122 -8.22 14.44 2.47
CA ASN A 122 -7.00 13.71 2.76
C ASN A 122 -7.20 12.79 3.97
N PHE A 123 -6.28 11.88 4.23
CA PHE A 123 -6.36 10.86 5.27
C PHE A 123 -6.86 11.38 6.63
N ASP A 124 -6.38 12.55 7.07
CA ASP A 124 -6.73 13.16 8.37
C ASP A 124 -7.92 14.14 8.32
N GLN A 125 -8.58 14.27 7.18
CA GLN A 125 -9.65 15.24 6.98
C GLN A 125 -11.02 14.59 6.90
N GLU A 126 -12.00 15.21 7.53
CA GLU A 126 -13.40 14.83 7.40
C GLU A 126 -13.95 15.23 6.02
N THR A 127 -14.93 14.45 5.56
CA THR A 127 -15.65 14.71 4.32
C THR A 127 -17.11 15.04 4.61
N GLU A 128 -17.68 15.93 3.80
CA GLU A 128 -19.10 16.28 3.88
C GLU A 128 -19.95 15.22 3.14
N ASN A 129 -21.18 15.00 3.60
CA ASN A 129 -22.12 14.07 2.98
C ASN A 129 -22.70 14.66 1.68
N LYS A 130 -22.00 14.44 0.56
CA LYS A 130 -22.32 14.91 -0.79
C LYS A 130 -22.55 13.75 -1.75
N GLU A 131 -22.96 14.07 -2.98
CA GLU A 131 -23.28 13.06 -4.01
C GLU A 131 -22.06 12.20 -4.39
N ILE A 132 -20.87 12.80 -4.42
CA ILE A 132 -19.60 12.15 -4.75
C ILE A 132 -18.60 12.40 -3.64
N ILE A 133 -18.02 11.34 -3.10
CA ILE A 133 -17.03 11.39 -2.02
C ILE A 133 -15.75 10.72 -2.47
N PHE A 134 -14.62 11.40 -2.23
CA PHE A 134 -13.29 10.84 -2.33
C PHE A 134 -12.65 10.88 -0.94
N LYS A 135 -12.29 9.71 -0.39
CA LYS A 135 -11.71 9.60 0.94
C LYS A 135 -10.66 8.50 0.99
N HIS A 136 -9.44 8.84 1.42
CA HIS A 136 -8.46 7.81 1.70
C HIS A 136 -8.75 7.18 3.06
N ILE A 137 -9.33 6.00 3.07
CA ILE A 137 -9.79 5.28 4.27
C ILE A 137 -9.76 3.78 4.05
N LEU A 138 -9.31 3.03 5.04
CA LEU A 138 -9.37 1.57 5.04
C LEU A 138 -10.83 1.12 5.06
N CYS A 139 -11.26 0.55 3.93
CA CYS A 139 -12.61 0.07 3.73
C CYS A 139 -12.60 -1.31 3.12
N PHE A 140 -13.33 -2.24 3.71
CA PHE A 140 -13.50 -3.60 3.18
C PHE A 140 -14.84 -3.74 2.43
N PRO A 141 -14.92 -4.62 1.42
CA PRO A 141 -16.17 -4.84 0.69
C PRO A 141 -17.29 -5.37 1.61
N ASP A 142 -16.95 -6.19 2.60
CA ASP A 142 -17.84 -6.77 3.58
C ASP A 142 -17.10 -7.22 4.85
N LEU A 143 -17.86 -7.62 5.88
CA LEU A 143 -17.31 -8.11 7.15
C LEU A 143 -16.51 -9.41 7.01
N LYS A 144 -16.73 -10.22 5.98
CA LYS A 144 -16.01 -11.50 5.79
C LYS A 144 -14.60 -11.28 5.26
N SER A 145 -14.42 -10.20 4.51
CA SER A 145 -13.14 -9.79 3.97
C SER A 145 -12.25 -9.08 5.00
N MET A 146 -12.85 -8.66 6.13
CA MET A 146 -12.15 -7.96 7.20
C MET A 146 -11.40 -8.94 8.10
N PRO A 147 -10.08 -8.79 8.31
CA PRO A 147 -9.34 -9.63 9.25
C PRO A 147 -9.85 -9.47 10.69
N PRO A 148 -9.74 -10.52 11.53
CA PRO A 148 -10.08 -10.42 12.94
C PRO A 148 -9.31 -9.29 13.64
N ASN A 149 -9.98 -8.54 14.52
CA ASN A 149 -9.42 -7.44 15.31
C ASN A 149 -8.98 -6.19 14.52
N VAL A 150 -9.31 -6.09 13.24
CA VAL A 150 -9.16 -4.84 12.49
C VAL A 150 -10.40 -3.98 12.73
N ASN A 151 -10.17 -2.72 13.11
CA ASN A 151 -11.24 -1.73 13.23
C ASN A 151 -11.22 -0.85 11.98
N ALA A 152 -12.09 -1.17 11.03
CA ALA A 152 -12.23 -0.45 9.78
C ALA A 152 -13.71 -0.45 9.35
N ALA A 153 -14.05 0.41 8.40
CA ALA A 153 -15.40 0.46 7.82
C ALA A 153 -15.60 -0.65 6.79
N THR A 154 -16.84 -1.10 6.64
CA THR A 154 -17.27 -1.82 5.44
C THR A 154 -17.86 -0.85 4.41
N ALA A 155 -18.02 -1.32 3.17
CA ALA A 155 -18.66 -0.55 2.13
C ALA A 155 -20.11 -0.17 2.51
N GLU A 156 -20.81 -1.05 3.23
CA GLU A 156 -22.16 -0.77 3.74
C GLU A 156 -22.14 0.32 4.81
N ASP A 157 -21.20 0.27 5.77
CA ASP A 157 -21.05 1.29 6.80
C ASP A 157 -20.81 2.67 6.18
N LEU A 158 -19.99 2.77 5.13
CA LEU A 158 -19.74 4.03 4.43
C LEU A 158 -21.00 4.54 3.71
N LEU A 159 -21.80 3.67 3.10
CA LEU A 159 -23.06 4.08 2.49
C LEU A 159 -24.08 4.53 3.54
N ASP A 160 -24.07 3.95 4.73
CA ASP A 160 -24.96 4.37 5.83
C ASP A 160 -24.50 5.70 6.44
N GLU A 161 -23.19 5.93 6.58
CA GLU A 161 -22.62 7.19 7.05
C GLU A 161 -22.92 8.36 6.08
N TYR A 162 -22.78 8.11 4.77
CA TYR A 162 -22.95 9.11 3.72
C TYR A 162 -24.22 8.83 2.91
N ASP A 163 -25.38 9.03 3.50
CA ASP A 163 -26.69 8.65 2.95
C ASP A 163 -27.07 9.39 1.65
N ASN A 164 -26.50 10.58 1.38
CA ASN A 164 -26.66 11.34 0.14
C ASN A 164 -25.69 10.88 -0.97
N ALA A 165 -24.64 10.14 -0.63
CA ALA A 165 -23.63 9.76 -1.62
C ALA A 165 -24.18 8.71 -2.58
N LYS A 166 -24.02 8.97 -3.88
CA LYS A 166 -24.17 7.97 -4.94
C LYS A 166 -22.87 7.26 -5.23
N TRP A 167 -21.74 7.96 -5.03
CA TRP A 167 -20.41 7.47 -5.32
C TRP A 167 -19.48 7.75 -4.16
N ILE A 168 -18.82 6.70 -3.65
CA ILE A 168 -17.75 6.80 -2.66
C ILE A 168 -16.53 6.11 -3.25
N PHE A 169 -15.43 6.84 -3.40
CA PHE A 169 -14.15 6.36 -3.90
C PHE A 169 -13.16 6.32 -2.77
N THR A 170 -12.58 5.12 -2.51
CA THR A 170 -11.69 4.87 -1.37
C THR A 170 -10.28 4.46 -1.81
N GLY A 171 -9.33 4.51 -0.89
CA GLY A 171 -7.98 3.96 -0.95
C GLY A 171 -7.61 3.33 0.40
N ASP A 172 -6.34 2.92 0.60
CA ASP A 172 -5.77 2.26 1.78
C ASP A 172 -5.99 0.72 1.84
N TYR A 173 -7.03 0.20 1.22
CA TYR A 173 -7.20 -1.24 1.03
C TYR A 173 -6.63 -1.66 -0.32
N HIS A 174 -5.55 -2.42 -0.32
CA HIS A 174 -4.78 -2.72 -1.53
C HIS A 174 -5.46 -3.67 -2.54
N HIS A 175 -6.62 -4.25 -2.20
CA HIS A 175 -7.40 -5.07 -3.13
C HIS A 175 -8.54 -4.26 -3.74
N ASN A 176 -8.73 -4.38 -5.05
CA ASN A 176 -9.84 -3.69 -5.72
C ASN A 176 -11.20 -4.33 -5.39
N PHE A 177 -12.21 -3.51 -5.30
CA PHE A 177 -13.59 -3.96 -5.24
C PHE A 177 -14.57 -2.89 -5.74
N VAL A 178 -15.74 -3.34 -6.14
CA VAL A 178 -16.91 -2.52 -6.37
C VAL A 178 -18.05 -3.10 -5.53
N TYR A 179 -18.59 -2.29 -4.64
CA TYR A 179 -19.80 -2.60 -3.89
C TYR A 179 -20.94 -1.71 -4.37
N GLU A 180 -22.09 -2.33 -4.64
CA GLU A 180 -23.29 -1.60 -5.08
C GLU A 180 -24.47 -1.96 -4.18
N ASN A 181 -25.18 -0.94 -3.72
CA ASN A 181 -26.45 -1.09 -3.02
C ASN A 181 -27.44 -0.02 -3.47
N LYS A 182 -28.53 -0.47 -4.14
CA LYS A 182 -29.62 0.41 -4.64
C LYS A 182 -29.16 1.55 -5.53
N GLY A 183 -28.20 1.30 -6.43
CA GLY A 183 -27.64 2.28 -7.35
C GLY A 183 -26.66 3.25 -6.71
N ARG A 184 -26.19 2.96 -5.51
CA ARG A 184 -25.11 3.67 -4.79
C ARG A 184 -23.87 2.79 -4.79
N HIS A 185 -22.71 3.38 -4.98
CA HIS A 185 -21.46 2.63 -5.20
C HIS A 185 -20.38 3.03 -4.22
N VAL A 186 -19.65 2.03 -3.71
CA VAL A 186 -18.34 2.20 -3.09
C VAL A 186 -17.33 1.49 -3.98
N VAL A 187 -16.30 2.23 -4.42
CA VAL A 187 -15.30 1.73 -5.35
C VAL A 187 -13.91 1.96 -4.75
N ASN A 188 -13.16 0.88 -4.60
CA ASN A 188 -11.76 0.90 -4.22
C ASN A 188 -10.93 0.31 -5.35
N SER A 189 -9.93 1.05 -5.83
CA SER A 189 -9.13 0.59 -6.98
C SER A 189 -8.05 -0.43 -6.60
N GLY A 190 -7.71 -0.53 -5.33
CA GLY A 190 -6.56 -1.31 -4.86
C GLY A 190 -5.23 -0.71 -5.28
N CYS A 191 -4.15 -1.44 -5.06
CA CYS A 191 -2.80 -0.97 -5.38
C CYS A 191 -2.50 -1.05 -6.89
N LEU A 192 -1.57 -0.18 -7.31
CA LEU A 192 -1.13 -0.13 -8.71
C LEU A 192 -0.23 -1.29 -9.10
N ILE A 193 0.68 -1.69 -8.22
CA ILE A 193 1.67 -2.75 -8.45
C ILE A 193 1.75 -3.61 -7.19
N ARG A 194 1.93 -4.92 -7.36
CA ARG A 194 2.11 -5.86 -6.25
C ARG A 194 3.43 -5.60 -5.53
N GLN A 195 3.37 -5.24 -4.26
CA GLN A 195 4.53 -4.88 -3.43
C GLN A 195 4.71 -5.76 -2.18
N VAL A 196 3.80 -6.70 -1.98
CA VAL A 196 3.84 -7.69 -0.91
C VAL A 196 3.57 -9.08 -1.47
N SER A 197 4.10 -10.11 -0.82
CA SER A 197 4.10 -11.47 -1.37
C SER A 197 2.73 -12.16 -1.36
N ASP A 198 1.84 -11.78 -0.45
CA ASP A 198 0.45 -12.28 -0.41
C ASP A 198 -0.40 -11.78 -1.59
N MET A 199 0.09 -10.79 -2.33
CA MET A 199 -0.51 -10.29 -3.55
C MET A 199 0.01 -10.98 -4.83
N LYS A 200 0.76 -12.08 -4.72
CA LYS A 200 1.40 -12.76 -5.87
C LYS A 200 0.42 -13.03 -7.03
N ASP A 201 -0.77 -13.48 -6.71
CA ASP A 201 -1.81 -13.84 -7.69
C ASP A 201 -2.86 -12.72 -7.90
N TYR A 202 -2.62 -11.53 -7.31
CA TYR A 202 -3.56 -10.43 -7.38
C TYR A 202 -3.45 -9.68 -8.71
N GLN A 203 -4.59 -9.38 -9.34
CA GLN A 203 -4.64 -8.56 -10.57
C GLN A 203 -4.77 -7.09 -10.21
N CYS A 204 -3.67 -6.35 -10.33
CA CYS A 204 -3.68 -4.89 -10.25
C CYS A 204 -4.42 -4.28 -11.44
N GLY A 205 -4.99 -3.09 -11.24
CA GLY A 205 -5.70 -2.40 -12.30
C GLY A 205 -6.22 -1.04 -11.88
N VAL A 206 -6.93 -0.42 -12.78
CA VAL A 206 -7.61 0.86 -12.56
C VAL A 206 -9.07 0.76 -12.99
N TYR A 207 -9.90 1.69 -12.54
CA TYR A 207 -11.26 1.79 -13.04
C TYR A 207 -11.44 3.02 -13.93
N VAL A 208 -12.06 2.85 -15.08
CA VAL A 208 -12.61 3.98 -15.85
C VAL A 208 -14.04 4.19 -15.38
N ILE A 209 -14.26 5.32 -14.71
CA ILE A 209 -15.53 5.69 -14.11
C ILE A 209 -16.23 6.73 -14.98
N ASP A 210 -17.52 6.55 -15.20
CA ASP A 210 -18.41 7.58 -15.74
C ASP A 210 -19.65 7.70 -14.84
N THR A 211 -19.65 8.72 -13.97
CA THR A 211 -20.74 8.89 -12.98
C THR A 211 -22.06 9.28 -13.62
N ASP A 212 -22.04 9.94 -14.78
CA ASP A 212 -23.24 10.38 -15.47
C ASP A 212 -23.95 9.23 -16.20
N LEU A 213 -23.13 8.27 -16.69
CA LEU A 213 -23.64 7.05 -17.34
C LEU A 213 -23.78 5.87 -16.37
N ASN A 214 -23.43 6.06 -15.09
CA ASN A 214 -23.40 5.01 -14.07
C ASN A 214 -22.56 3.79 -14.51
N LYS A 215 -21.35 4.05 -15.06
CA LYS A 215 -20.51 3.03 -15.67
C LYS A 215 -19.19 2.89 -14.92
N ILE A 216 -18.79 1.63 -14.69
CA ILE A 216 -17.56 1.23 -14.04
C ILE A 216 -16.91 0.16 -14.92
N ASP A 217 -15.76 0.47 -15.51
CA ASP A 217 -14.99 -0.47 -16.31
C ASP A 217 -13.66 -0.73 -15.63
N PHE A 218 -13.39 -1.97 -15.18
CA PHE A 218 -12.07 -2.37 -14.69
C PHE A 218 -11.13 -2.61 -15.87
N VAL A 219 -9.95 -1.99 -15.80
CA VAL A 219 -8.88 -2.17 -16.79
C VAL A 219 -7.65 -2.69 -16.07
N PRO A 220 -7.24 -3.95 -16.36
CA PRO A 220 -6.06 -4.53 -15.72
C PRO A 220 -4.79 -3.80 -16.16
N ILE A 221 -3.89 -3.57 -15.21
CA ILE A 221 -2.51 -3.18 -15.48
C ILE A 221 -1.69 -4.45 -15.63
N VAL A 222 -0.96 -4.53 -16.73
CA VAL A 222 -0.07 -5.66 -16.98
C VAL A 222 1.17 -5.50 -16.11
N ASP A 223 1.28 -6.38 -15.11
CA ASP A 223 2.45 -6.57 -14.28
C ASP A 223 2.87 -8.04 -14.42
N ASP A 224 4.15 -8.29 -14.61
CA ASP A 224 4.66 -9.66 -14.77
C ASP A 224 4.49 -10.44 -13.45
N TYR A 225 3.66 -11.48 -13.48
CA TYR A 225 3.34 -12.28 -12.30
C TYR A 225 4.55 -13.03 -11.74
N ASP A 226 5.52 -13.36 -12.59
CA ASP A 226 6.73 -14.08 -12.18
C ASP A 226 7.74 -13.19 -11.43
N LEU A 227 7.51 -11.87 -11.38
CA LEU A 227 8.39 -10.93 -10.68
C LEU A 227 8.10 -10.81 -9.17
N VAL A 228 7.11 -11.52 -8.62
CA VAL A 228 6.85 -11.58 -7.18
C VAL A 228 7.32 -12.93 -6.62
N ASP A 229 8.30 -12.88 -5.71
CA ASP A 229 8.91 -14.04 -5.05
C ASP A 229 8.56 -14.05 -3.55
N ASP A 230 8.16 -15.20 -3.05
CA ASP A 230 7.83 -15.47 -1.64
C ASP A 230 8.92 -16.23 -0.88
N SER A 231 10.03 -16.57 -1.54
CA SER A 231 11.15 -17.34 -0.94
C SER A 231 11.73 -16.70 0.31
N HIS A 232 11.63 -15.37 0.46
CA HIS A 232 12.06 -14.68 1.66
C HIS A 232 11.18 -14.99 2.89
N ILE A 233 9.89 -15.27 2.70
CA ILE A 233 8.97 -15.71 3.76
C ILE A 233 9.35 -17.14 4.18
N LEU A 234 9.59 -18.02 3.22
CA LEU A 234 9.99 -19.39 3.50
C LEU A 234 11.28 -19.42 4.33
N ARG A 235 12.28 -18.60 3.97
CA ARG A 235 13.53 -18.47 4.73
C ARG A 235 13.31 -17.89 6.13
N GLN A 236 12.37 -16.97 6.29
CA GLN A 236 12.04 -16.43 7.62
C GLN A 236 11.35 -17.48 8.48
N ASN A 237 10.35 -18.18 7.94
CA ASN A 237 9.66 -19.27 8.63
C ASN A 237 10.63 -20.39 9.05
N GLU A 238 11.56 -20.78 8.15
CA GLU A 238 12.61 -21.76 8.50
C GLU A 238 13.52 -21.28 9.64
N LYS A 239 13.83 -19.98 9.72
CA LYS A 239 14.59 -19.43 10.84
C LYS A 239 13.80 -19.43 12.13
N ASP A 240 12.52 -19.02 12.07
CA ASP A 240 11.65 -18.96 13.23
C ASP A 240 11.40 -20.38 13.78
N GLU A 241 11.19 -21.36 12.91
CA GLU A 241 11.06 -22.77 13.26
C GLU A 241 12.36 -23.34 13.92
N ARG A 242 13.53 -22.93 13.42
CA ARG A 242 14.82 -23.29 14.05
C ARG A 242 15.00 -22.65 15.41
N ILE A 243 14.56 -21.41 15.60
CA ILE A 243 14.58 -20.70 16.88
C ILE A 243 13.64 -21.37 17.87
N GLU A 244 12.38 -21.67 17.46
CA GLU A 244 11.41 -22.38 18.29
C GLU A 244 11.94 -23.76 18.72
N ASN A 245 12.44 -24.55 17.77
CA ASN A 245 13.07 -25.83 18.07
C ASN A 245 14.29 -25.73 19.01
N MET A 246 15.04 -24.62 18.96
CA MET A 246 16.14 -24.35 19.88
C MET A 246 15.61 -23.98 21.27
N VAL A 247 14.57 -23.17 21.36
CA VAL A 247 13.93 -22.79 22.62
C VAL A 247 13.33 -24.02 23.31
N ASP A 248 12.62 -24.89 22.55
CA ASP A 248 12.06 -26.13 23.08
C ASP A 248 13.17 -27.06 23.64
N LYS A 249 14.26 -27.22 22.89
CA LYS A 249 15.42 -28.00 23.38
C LYS A 249 16.07 -27.38 24.61
N LEU A 250 16.03 -26.05 24.76
CA LEU A 250 16.54 -25.36 25.95
C LEU A 250 15.60 -25.56 27.16
N MET A 251 14.29 -25.62 26.91
CA MET A 251 13.29 -25.88 27.97
C MET A 251 13.30 -27.34 28.45
N ASP A 252 13.61 -28.29 27.58
CA ASP A 252 13.73 -29.72 27.93
C ASP A 252 15.00 -30.06 28.74
N ILE A 253 15.92 -29.11 28.84
CA ILE A 253 17.14 -29.28 29.69
C ILE A 253 16.80 -28.80 31.09
N GLU A 254 16.57 -29.70 32.03
CA GLU A 254 16.44 -29.36 33.45
C GLU A 254 17.56 -28.39 33.89
N ALA A 255 17.18 -27.22 34.35
CA ALA A 255 18.12 -26.18 34.77
C ALA A 255 18.90 -26.67 35.99
N VAL A 256 20.15 -27.00 35.78
CA VAL A 256 21.03 -27.51 36.84
C VAL A 256 21.72 -26.37 37.61
N SER A 257 21.59 -25.12 37.14
CA SER A 257 22.20 -23.93 37.75
C SER A 257 21.30 -22.70 37.66
N LEU A 258 21.31 -21.87 38.71
CA LEU A 258 20.71 -20.53 38.71
C LEU A 258 21.48 -19.48 37.85
N ASP A 259 22.66 -19.85 37.38
CA ASP A 259 23.49 -19.02 36.53
C ASP A 259 23.14 -19.25 35.06
N PHE A 260 22.54 -18.22 34.45
CA PHE A 260 22.09 -18.23 33.06
C PHE A 260 23.23 -18.50 32.09
N ILE A 261 24.41 -17.91 32.32
CA ILE A 261 25.59 -18.06 31.45
C ILE A 261 26.11 -19.52 31.50
N GLN A 262 26.16 -20.09 32.69
CA GLN A 262 26.63 -21.47 32.91
C GLN A 262 25.65 -22.49 32.29
N ASN A 263 24.35 -22.18 32.28
CA ASN A 263 23.34 -23.00 31.60
C ASN A 263 23.49 -22.99 30.09
N ILE A 264 23.74 -21.82 29.48
CA ILE A 264 24.01 -21.70 28.04
C ILE A 264 25.32 -22.43 27.67
N GLU A 265 26.38 -22.28 28.43
CA GLU A 265 27.63 -23.00 28.19
C GLU A 265 27.44 -24.52 28.25
N ASN A 266 26.69 -25.01 29.22
CA ASN A 266 26.36 -26.43 29.34
C ASN A 266 25.56 -26.94 28.15
N VAL A 267 24.62 -26.15 27.63
CA VAL A 267 23.82 -26.47 26.43
C VAL A 267 24.71 -26.51 25.19
N LEU A 268 25.57 -25.51 25.00
CA LEU A 268 26.51 -25.46 23.89
C LEU A 268 27.51 -26.64 23.89
N LEU A 269 27.84 -27.18 25.06
CA LEU A 269 28.70 -28.36 25.20
C LEU A 269 27.95 -29.66 24.86
N LYS A 270 26.65 -29.74 25.13
CA LYS A 270 25.83 -30.96 24.98
C LYS A 270 25.13 -31.04 23.63
N THR A 271 25.04 -29.96 22.89
CA THR A 271 24.37 -29.89 21.57
C THR A 271 25.40 -29.87 20.45
N ASP A 272 25.08 -30.56 19.35
CA ASP A 272 25.89 -30.58 18.13
C ASP A 272 25.57 -29.32 17.30
N VAL A 273 26.15 -28.18 17.71
CA VAL A 273 26.04 -26.91 17.01
C VAL A 273 27.36 -26.59 16.31
N SER A 274 27.28 -25.94 15.12
CA SER A 274 28.50 -25.55 14.39
C SER A 274 29.37 -24.58 15.20
N ASP A 275 30.66 -24.60 14.94
CA ASP A 275 31.62 -23.71 15.62
C ASP A 275 31.31 -22.22 15.41
N GLU A 276 30.70 -21.86 14.28
CA GLU A 276 30.26 -20.50 13.99
C GLU A 276 29.10 -20.05 14.91
N ILE A 277 28.10 -20.92 15.12
CA ILE A 277 26.99 -20.64 16.05
C ILE A 277 27.52 -20.57 17.48
N ARG A 278 28.41 -21.47 17.86
CA ARG A 278 29.05 -21.51 19.18
C ARG A 278 29.82 -20.22 19.48
N LYS A 279 30.55 -19.71 18.49
CA LYS A 279 31.28 -18.45 18.57
C LYS A 279 30.32 -17.25 18.69
N CYS A 280 29.32 -17.18 17.87
CA CYS A 280 28.32 -16.10 17.86
C CYS A 280 27.55 -15.99 19.20
N VAL A 281 27.16 -17.14 19.77
CA VAL A 281 26.49 -17.17 21.09
C VAL A 281 27.42 -16.72 22.20
N LYS A 282 28.70 -17.10 22.17
CA LYS A 282 29.70 -16.65 23.17
C LYS A 282 29.92 -15.13 23.05
N GLU A 283 30.08 -14.59 21.87
CA GLU A 283 30.21 -13.14 21.64
C GLU A 283 29.00 -12.37 22.22
N LEU A 284 27.75 -12.84 21.98
CA LEU A 284 26.53 -12.22 22.52
C LEU A 284 26.46 -12.28 24.07
N ILE A 285 27.06 -13.24 24.72
CA ILE A 285 26.99 -13.41 26.18
C ILE A 285 28.10 -12.61 26.89
N TYR A 286 29.24 -12.43 26.28
CA TYR A 286 30.42 -11.81 26.90
C TYR A 286 30.71 -10.38 26.43
N ASP A 287 30.02 -9.89 25.42
CA ASP A 287 30.12 -8.50 24.90
C ASP A 287 29.08 -7.52 25.53
N VAL A 288 28.67 -7.77 26.79
CA VAL A 288 27.83 -6.86 27.56
C VAL A 288 28.63 -6.09 28.59
#